data_02b5bec624899a5c62edd0997af1e5c2
#
_entry.id   02b5bec624899a5c62edd0997af1e5c2
#
_cell.length_a   1.000
_cell.length_b   1.000
_cell.length_c   1.000
_cell.angle_alpha   90.00
_cell.angle_beta   90.00
_cell.angle_gamma   90.00
#
_symmetry.space_group_name_H-M   'P 1'
#
loop_
_entity.id
_entity.type
_entity.pdbx_description
1 polymer ?
#
loop_
_entity_poly.entity_id
_entity_poly.type
_entity_poly.pdbx_seq_one_letter_code
_entity_poly.pdbx_strand_id
1 'polypeptide(L)'
;MQDWALILGASSGFGAAACRELASRGVHIYGIHLDRRAGRDGVNKLVDDLKKEGVQVHFNNMNATDAEKRRDVIEELKSRGDIRIKIFMHSLAFGALRPVIDADPANTLQSRQVEMTLEVMGSSILYWTQDLFQA
;
A
#
# COMPACT_ATOMS: atom_id res chain seq x y z
N MET A 1 16.35 16.74 6.19
CA MET A 1 15.03 16.11 5.95
C MET A 1 15.15 15.11 4.79
N GLN A 2 14.78 13.89 5.04
CA GLN A 2 14.92 12.80 4.08
C GLN A 2 13.64 12.63 3.24
N ASP A 3 13.81 12.43 1.94
CA ASP A 3 12.67 12.21 1.02
C ASP A 3 12.25 10.74 1.03
N TRP A 4 11.00 10.50 1.35
CA TRP A 4 10.37 9.19 1.39
C TRP A 4 9.21 9.08 0.39
N ALA A 5 9.01 7.89 -0.12
CA ALA A 5 7.81 7.50 -0.83
C ALA A 5 6.99 6.55 0.04
N LEU A 6 5.72 6.85 0.24
CA LEU A 6 4.73 5.95 0.83
C LEU A 6 3.97 5.28 -0.30
N ILE A 7 4.06 3.95 -0.37
CA ILE A 7 3.47 3.18 -1.47
C ILE A 7 2.53 2.12 -0.89
N LEU A 8 1.24 2.25 -1.20
CA LEU A 8 0.24 1.24 -0.89
C LEU A 8 0.19 0.24 -2.05
N GLY A 9 0.26 -1.05 -1.73
CA GLY A 9 0.41 -2.12 -2.73
C GLY A 9 1.86 -2.29 -3.20
N ALA A 10 2.81 -2.16 -2.29
CA ALA A 10 4.24 -2.10 -2.58
C ALA A 10 4.89 -3.42 -2.99
N SER A 11 4.26 -4.57 -2.68
CA SER A 11 4.91 -5.89 -2.78
C SER A 11 4.90 -6.50 -4.18
N SER A 12 4.08 -5.99 -5.09
CA SER A 12 3.92 -6.56 -6.44
C SER A 12 3.52 -5.52 -7.47
N GLY A 13 3.51 -5.91 -8.75
CA GLY A 13 3.00 -5.11 -9.86
C GLY A 13 3.60 -3.70 -9.93
N PHE A 14 2.76 -2.71 -10.18
CA PHE A 14 3.18 -1.31 -10.33
C PHE A 14 3.79 -0.74 -9.04
N GLY A 15 3.28 -1.13 -7.87
CA GLY A 15 3.84 -0.70 -6.59
C GLY A 15 5.28 -1.14 -6.40
N ALA A 16 5.58 -2.40 -6.66
CA ALA A 16 6.95 -2.93 -6.58
C ALA A 16 7.88 -2.29 -7.62
N ALA A 17 7.40 -2.09 -8.85
CA ALA A 17 8.17 -1.42 -9.89
C ALA A 17 8.51 0.03 -9.51
N ALA A 18 7.55 0.76 -8.95
CA ALA A 18 7.76 2.12 -8.44
C ALA A 18 8.77 2.14 -7.28
N CYS A 19 8.69 1.18 -6.35
CA CYS A 19 9.68 1.05 -5.27
C CYS A 19 11.10 0.93 -5.83
N ARG A 20 11.32 0.07 -6.82
CA ARG A 20 12.64 -0.13 -7.45
C ARG A 20 13.17 1.14 -8.11
N GLU A 21 12.35 1.79 -8.90
CA GLU A 21 12.75 3.02 -9.62
C GLU A 21 13.07 4.16 -8.64
N LEU A 22 12.23 4.35 -7.62
CA LEU A 22 12.43 5.40 -6.62
C LEU A 22 13.66 5.14 -5.75
N ALA A 23 13.87 3.89 -5.32
CA ALA A 23 15.05 3.51 -4.56
C ALA A 23 16.34 3.77 -5.33
N SER A 24 16.37 3.43 -6.63
CA SER A 24 17.55 3.69 -7.50
C SER A 24 17.87 5.18 -7.66
N ARG A 25 16.90 6.04 -7.37
CA ARG A 25 17.04 7.51 -7.34
C ARG A 25 17.31 8.10 -5.96
N GLY A 26 17.56 7.24 -4.97
CA GLY A 26 17.91 7.67 -3.63
C GLY A 26 16.71 8.06 -2.74
N VAL A 27 15.48 7.73 -3.16
CA VAL A 27 14.28 7.97 -2.36
C VAL A 27 14.07 6.79 -1.42
N HIS A 28 13.89 7.07 -0.12
CA HIS A 28 13.58 6.05 0.87
C HIS A 28 12.15 5.51 0.68
N ILE A 29 11.91 4.25 1.03
CA ILE A 29 10.65 3.57 0.75
C ILE A 29 9.94 3.16 2.04
N TYR A 30 8.71 3.61 2.20
CA TYR A 30 7.75 3.05 3.14
C TYR A 30 6.68 2.32 2.34
N GLY A 31 6.71 0.99 2.38
CA GLY A 31 5.79 0.14 1.63
C GLY A 31 4.73 -0.48 2.52
N ILE A 32 3.47 -0.41 2.09
CA ILE A 32 2.36 -1.13 2.70
C ILE A 32 1.90 -2.21 1.74
N HIS A 33 1.76 -3.41 2.26
CA HIS A 33 1.34 -4.57 1.49
C HIS A 33 0.47 -5.49 2.34
N LEU A 34 -0.25 -6.38 1.69
CA LEU A 34 -1.03 -7.42 2.36
C LEU A 34 -0.75 -8.75 1.66
N ASP A 35 0.22 -9.48 2.18
CA ASP A 35 0.64 -10.76 1.65
C ASP A 35 0.46 -11.88 2.66
N ARG A 36 0.01 -13.02 2.17
CA ARG A 36 -0.06 -14.25 2.92
C ARG A 36 1.34 -14.85 3.08
N ARG A 37 1.47 -15.84 3.94
CA ARG A 37 2.74 -16.51 4.23
C ARG A 37 3.51 -16.94 2.98
N ALA A 38 2.82 -17.46 1.97
CA ALA A 38 3.42 -17.90 0.71
C ALA A 38 4.09 -16.78 -0.09
N GLY A 39 3.66 -15.53 0.08
CA GLY A 39 4.23 -14.36 -0.61
C GLY A 39 5.40 -13.71 0.11
N ARG A 40 5.69 -14.09 1.35
CA ARG A 40 6.69 -13.40 2.19
C ARG A 40 8.11 -13.47 1.65
N ASP A 41 8.51 -14.58 1.06
CA ASP A 41 9.87 -14.73 0.50
C ASP A 41 10.10 -13.75 -0.64
N GLY A 42 9.12 -13.54 -1.50
CA GLY A 42 9.16 -12.54 -2.56
C GLY A 42 9.25 -11.11 -2.02
N VAL A 43 8.51 -10.80 -0.96
CA VAL A 43 8.57 -9.50 -0.28
C VAL A 43 9.93 -9.28 0.36
N ASN A 44 10.47 -10.24 1.06
CA ASN A 44 11.79 -10.16 1.69
C ASN A 44 12.89 -9.94 0.64
N LYS A 45 12.81 -10.67 -0.49
CA LYS A 45 13.73 -10.47 -1.61
C LYS A 45 13.65 -9.06 -2.17
N LEU A 46 12.44 -8.53 -2.36
CA LEU A 46 12.24 -7.15 -2.82
C LEU A 46 12.87 -6.15 -1.86
N VAL A 47 12.60 -6.28 -0.57
CA VAL A 47 13.17 -5.40 0.48
C VAL A 47 14.70 -5.44 0.46
N ASP A 48 15.29 -6.63 0.36
CA ASP A 48 16.75 -6.77 0.29
C ASP A 48 17.32 -6.13 -0.97
N ASP A 49 16.65 -6.29 -2.10
CA ASP A 49 17.07 -5.65 -3.36
C ASP A 49 17.01 -4.11 -3.27
N LEU A 50 15.94 -3.57 -2.66
CA LEU A 50 15.81 -2.12 -2.46
C LEU A 50 16.90 -1.56 -1.54
N LYS A 51 17.24 -2.28 -0.46
CA LYS A 51 18.31 -1.88 0.47
C LYS A 51 19.69 -1.83 -0.18
N LYS A 52 19.94 -2.64 -1.22
CA LYS A 52 21.19 -2.59 -1.98
C LYS A 52 21.40 -1.27 -2.72
N GLU A 53 20.33 -0.52 -2.98
CA GLU A 53 20.42 0.83 -3.55
C GLU A 53 20.91 1.89 -2.54
N GLY A 54 21.16 1.50 -1.28
CA GLY A 54 21.66 2.40 -0.24
C GLY A 54 20.56 3.26 0.43
N VAL A 55 19.30 2.95 0.21
CA VAL A 55 18.17 3.67 0.80
C VAL A 55 17.62 2.93 2.02
N GLN A 56 16.92 3.66 2.88
CA GLN A 56 16.16 3.06 3.98
C GLN A 56 14.86 2.48 3.41
N VAL A 57 14.50 1.29 3.88
CA VAL A 57 13.31 0.56 3.42
C VAL A 57 12.55 0.04 4.64
N HIS A 58 11.29 0.39 4.73
CA HIS A 58 10.37 -0.13 5.74
C HIS A 58 9.13 -0.69 5.05
N PHE A 59 8.85 -1.97 5.24
CA PHE A 59 7.64 -2.61 4.72
C PHE A 59 6.77 -3.07 5.86
N ASN A 60 5.47 -2.77 5.77
CA ASN A 60 4.47 -3.13 6.76
C ASN A 60 3.37 -3.98 6.12
N ASN A 61 3.23 -5.22 6.60
CA ASN A 61 2.19 -6.15 6.14
C ASN A 61 0.88 -5.88 6.90
N MET A 62 -0.02 -5.15 6.26
CA MET A 62 -1.29 -4.75 6.86
C MET A 62 -2.36 -4.49 5.80
N ASN A 63 -3.61 -4.53 6.21
CA ASN A 63 -4.71 -4.06 5.38
C ASN A 63 -4.75 -2.52 5.36
N ALA A 64 -4.52 -1.93 4.20
CA ALA A 64 -4.48 -0.48 4.02
C ALA A 64 -5.84 0.21 4.27
N THR A 65 -6.95 -0.52 4.31
CA THR A 65 -8.29 0.02 4.64
C THR A 65 -8.60 0.01 6.13
N ASP A 66 -7.75 -0.61 6.96
CA ASP A 66 -7.89 -0.61 8.41
C ASP A 66 -7.53 0.78 8.97
N ALA A 67 -8.53 1.50 9.46
CA ALA A 67 -8.38 2.86 9.94
C ALA A 67 -7.45 2.97 11.16
N GLU A 68 -7.45 2.00 12.06
CA GLU A 68 -6.58 1.97 13.23
C GLU A 68 -5.13 1.80 12.82
N LYS A 69 -4.85 0.80 11.98
CA LYS A 69 -3.50 0.55 11.46
C LYS A 69 -2.99 1.71 10.60
N ARG A 70 -3.85 2.38 9.85
CA ARG A 70 -3.48 3.61 9.13
C ARG A 70 -3.03 4.70 10.10
N ARG A 71 -3.76 4.93 11.19
CA ARG A 71 -3.36 5.89 12.22
C ARG A 71 -2.01 5.53 12.84
N ASP A 72 -1.77 4.26 13.13
CA ASP A 72 -0.49 3.80 13.68
C ASP A 72 0.67 4.14 12.74
N VAL A 73 0.50 3.92 11.44
CA VAL A 73 1.50 4.29 10.41
C VAL A 73 1.75 5.79 10.40
N ILE A 74 0.70 6.60 10.44
CA ILE A 74 0.82 8.06 10.45
C ILE A 74 1.60 8.54 11.69
N GLU A 75 1.28 8.01 12.87
CA GLU A 75 2.01 8.34 14.10
C GLU A 75 3.47 7.86 14.07
N GLU A 76 3.73 6.70 13.51
CA GLU A 76 5.09 6.22 13.28
C GLU A 76 5.88 7.18 12.38
N LEU A 77 5.29 7.60 11.25
CA LEU A 77 5.92 8.55 10.34
C LEU A 77 6.23 9.88 11.03
N LYS A 78 5.28 10.42 11.80
CA LYS A 78 5.50 11.63 12.61
C LYS A 78 6.65 11.47 13.61
N SER A 79 6.73 10.33 14.28
CA SER A 79 7.73 10.09 15.31
C SER A 79 9.16 10.05 14.76
N ARG A 80 9.33 9.78 13.48
CA ARG A 80 10.66 9.77 12.84
C ARG A 80 11.28 11.16 12.70
N GLY A 81 10.50 12.23 12.70
CA GLY A 81 10.91 13.62 12.83
C GLY A 81 11.69 14.24 11.68
N ASP A 82 12.51 13.47 10.98
CA ASP A 82 13.38 13.97 9.89
C ASP A 82 13.01 13.35 8.53
N ILE A 83 11.72 13.17 8.29
CA ILE A 83 11.21 12.63 7.03
C ILE A 83 10.23 13.58 6.36
N ARG A 84 10.19 13.52 5.04
CA ARG A 84 9.21 14.18 4.21
C ARG A 84 8.62 13.16 3.25
N ILE A 85 7.31 12.93 3.33
CA ILE A 85 6.62 12.13 2.31
C ILE A 85 6.48 12.97 1.05
N LYS A 86 7.39 12.75 0.13
CA LYS A 86 7.43 13.46 -1.15
C LYS A 86 6.50 12.84 -2.20
N ILE A 87 6.31 11.53 -2.10
CA ILE A 87 5.48 10.77 -3.03
C ILE A 87 4.55 9.87 -2.22
N PHE A 88 3.25 9.97 -2.52
CA PHE A 88 2.26 9.02 -2.08
C PHE A 88 1.69 8.31 -3.32
N MET A 89 1.79 6.99 -3.35
CA MET A 89 1.28 6.17 -4.44
C MET A 89 0.25 5.17 -3.92
N HIS A 90 -0.95 5.24 -4.45
CA HIS A 90 -2.02 4.28 -4.18
C HIS A 90 -2.08 3.27 -5.32
N SER A 91 -1.56 2.07 -5.08
CA SER A 91 -1.52 0.96 -6.05
C SER A 91 -2.23 -0.28 -5.50
N LEU A 92 -3.43 -0.08 -4.99
CA LEU A 92 -4.27 -1.17 -4.47
C LEU A 92 -5.19 -1.68 -5.59
N ALA A 93 -5.09 -2.97 -5.88
CA ALA A 93 -5.90 -3.64 -6.88
C ALA A 93 -6.51 -4.92 -6.29
N PHE A 94 -7.45 -4.73 -5.36
CA PHE A 94 -8.15 -5.82 -4.69
C PHE A 94 -9.64 -5.56 -4.70
N GLY A 95 -10.40 -6.51 -5.24
CA GLY A 95 -11.85 -6.40 -5.33
C GLY A 95 -12.49 -7.73 -5.70
N ALA A 96 -13.81 -7.75 -5.73
CA ALA A 96 -14.57 -8.93 -6.11
C ALA A 96 -14.69 -9.04 -7.64
N LEU A 97 -14.29 -10.19 -8.18
CA LEU A 97 -14.43 -10.53 -9.60
C LEU A 97 -15.60 -11.50 -9.77
N ARG A 98 -16.82 -10.95 -9.74
CA ARG A 98 -18.07 -11.71 -9.93
C ARG A 98 -18.95 -11.04 -10.97
N PRO A 99 -19.79 -11.83 -11.69
CA PRO A 99 -20.74 -11.26 -12.65
C PRO A 99 -21.70 -10.30 -11.95
N VAL A 100 -22.02 -9.20 -12.60
CA VAL A 100 -23.09 -8.28 -12.16
C VAL A 100 -24.46 -8.95 -12.30
N ILE A 101 -24.63 -9.70 -13.37
CA ILE A 101 -25.86 -10.45 -13.67
C ILE A 101 -25.48 -11.91 -13.95
N ASP A 102 -26.18 -12.83 -13.31
CA ASP A 102 -26.07 -14.27 -13.51
C ASP A 102 -27.44 -14.91 -13.38
N ALA A 103 -27.68 -16.04 -14.07
CA ALA A 103 -28.92 -16.79 -13.96
C ALA A 103 -29.13 -17.35 -12.53
N ASP A 104 -28.04 -17.68 -11.84
CA ASP A 104 -28.07 -18.05 -10.44
C ASP A 104 -27.71 -16.83 -9.59
N PRO A 105 -28.66 -16.31 -8.78
CA PRO A 105 -28.39 -15.15 -7.92
C PRO A 105 -27.23 -15.34 -6.94
N ALA A 106 -26.90 -16.59 -6.56
CA ALA A 106 -25.78 -16.89 -5.67
C ALA A 106 -24.41 -16.56 -6.29
N ASN A 107 -24.32 -16.53 -7.62
CA ASN A 107 -23.10 -16.20 -8.35
C ASN A 107 -22.92 -14.71 -8.60
N THR A 108 -23.97 -13.90 -8.40
CA THR A 108 -23.91 -12.47 -8.66
C THR A 108 -23.09 -11.71 -7.60
N LEU A 109 -22.56 -10.57 -8.02
CA LEU A 109 -21.86 -9.64 -7.15
C LEU A 109 -22.79 -9.15 -6.03
N GLN A 110 -22.38 -9.37 -4.79
CA GLN A 110 -23.13 -8.97 -3.59
C GLN A 110 -22.78 -7.55 -3.15
N SER A 111 -23.70 -6.86 -2.46
CA SER A 111 -23.48 -5.49 -1.99
C SER A 111 -22.23 -5.35 -1.12
N ARG A 112 -21.97 -6.26 -0.19
CA ARG A 112 -20.74 -6.27 0.61
C ARG A 112 -19.47 -6.32 -0.22
N GLN A 113 -19.49 -7.04 -1.33
CA GLN A 113 -18.35 -7.16 -2.23
C GLN A 113 -18.13 -5.86 -3.01
N VAL A 114 -19.21 -5.19 -3.43
CA VAL A 114 -19.16 -3.87 -4.05
C VAL A 114 -18.58 -2.84 -3.07
N GLU A 115 -19.12 -2.78 -1.87
CA GLU A 115 -18.68 -1.85 -0.82
C GLU A 115 -17.19 -2.03 -0.50
N MET A 116 -16.75 -3.27 -0.31
CA MET A 116 -15.34 -3.58 -0.06
C MET A 116 -14.44 -3.17 -1.22
N THR A 117 -14.87 -3.45 -2.46
CA THR A 117 -14.09 -3.08 -3.66
C THR A 117 -13.96 -1.56 -3.79
N LEU A 118 -15.04 -0.82 -3.58
CA LEU A 118 -15.02 0.64 -3.59
C LEU A 118 -14.16 1.23 -2.46
N GLU A 119 -14.20 0.64 -1.28
CA GLU A 119 -13.36 1.05 -0.17
C GLU A 119 -11.87 0.86 -0.47
N VAL A 120 -11.48 -0.33 -0.92
CA VAL A 120 -10.07 -0.65 -1.20
C VAL A 120 -9.54 0.15 -2.38
N MET A 121 -10.26 0.19 -3.50
CA MET A 121 -9.75 0.75 -4.76
C MET A 121 -10.14 2.21 -4.98
N GLY A 122 -11.07 2.72 -4.22
CA GLY A 122 -11.58 4.08 -4.37
C GLY A 122 -11.39 4.93 -3.12
N SER A 123 -12.21 4.72 -2.09
CA SER A 123 -12.30 5.62 -0.92
C SER A 123 -11.00 5.67 -0.11
N SER A 124 -10.24 4.60 -0.05
CA SER A 124 -9.04 4.52 0.79
C SER A 124 -7.99 5.57 0.43
N ILE A 125 -7.87 5.95 -0.84
CA ILE A 125 -6.93 7.03 -1.23
C ILE A 125 -7.27 8.37 -0.57
N LEU A 126 -8.56 8.68 -0.42
CA LEU A 126 -9.02 9.91 0.24
C LEU A 126 -8.59 9.94 1.70
N TYR A 127 -8.81 8.86 2.41
CA TYR A 127 -8.49 8.78 3.84
C TYR A 127 -7.00 8.85 4.11
N TRP A 128 -6.18 8.16 3.32
CA TRP A 128 -4.73 8.26 3.41
C TRP A 128 -4.23 9.67 3.08
N THR A 129 -4.78 10.28 2.04
CA THR A 129 -4.40 11.64 1.64
C THR A 129 -4.73 12.65 2.73
N GLN A 130 -5.92 12.56 3.33
CA GLN A 130 -6.33 13.44 4.43
C GLN A 130 -5.40 13.30 5.64
N ASP A 131 -5.13 12.06 6.07
CA ASP A 131 -4.29 11.81 7.24
C ASP A 131 -2.83 12.24 6.99
N LEU A 132 -2.28 12.01 5.80
CA LEU A 132 -0.94 12.45 5.42
C LEU A 132 -0.82 13.97 5.34
N PHE A 133 -1.85 14.66 4.86
CA PHE A 133 -1.85 16.12 4.75
C PHE A 133 -1.87 16.79 6.13
N GLN A 134 -2.52 16.16 7.11
CA GLN A 134 -2.62 16.67 8.47
C GLN A 134 -1.41 16.29 9.36
N ALA A 135 -0.57 15.41 8.89
CA ALA A 135 0.60 14.92 9.62
C ALA A 135 1.78 15.86 9.52
#